data_23fa964a888a59310ce6b784aaf12097
#
_entry.id   23fa964a888a59310ce6b784aaf12097
#
_cell.length_a   1.000
_cell.length_b   1.000
_cell.length_c   1.000
_cell.angle_alpha   90.00
_cell.angle_beta   90.00
_cell.angle_gamma   90.00
#
_symmetry.space_group_name_H-M   'P 1'
#
loop_
_entity.id
_entity.type
_entity.pdbx_description
1 polymer ?
#
loop_
_entity_poly.entity_id
_entity_poly.type
_entity_poly.pdbx_seq_one_letter_code
_entity_poly.pdbx_strand_id
1 'polypeptide(L)'
;LEAAGTLHLIADDDQVDAALAAIAVELATCDWSDEVNVTLVGQVCPGLEDALESPTLTRATDVDTLLTTLEARADDQRHILTEGNPLAAHRADPAISDGFDAEVILLDTELTEDHRNRLASLVEALPRVSVAAVTTSPTSPDEWSLTLTGDPLAADLAPLGWHIHPQTLSPDLYNRMVELLANSAAADYEPASWWNHDADDEPTTGPTNEEESTPSRRARP
;
A
#
# COMPACT_ATOMS: atom_id res chain seq x y z
N LEU A 1 -2.31 -11.24 -4.23
CA LEU A 1 -2.01 -10.91 -5.64
C LEU A 1 -0.87 -11.77 -6.20
N GLU A 2 0.27 -11.86 -5.55
CA GLU A 2 1.45 -12.60 -6.04
C GLU A 2 1.16 -14.06 -6.43
N ALA A 3 0.30 -14.75 -5.69
CA ALA A 3 -0.11 -16.11 -6.04
C ALA A 3 -0.95 -16.15 -7.34
N ALA A 4 -1.65 -15.08 -7.66
CA ALA A 4 -2.41 -14.92 -8.89
C ALA A 4 -1.49 -14.49 -10.07
N GLY A 5 -0.45 -13.69 -9.78
CA GLY A 5 0.43 -13.07 -10.75
C GLY A 5 -0.19 -11.81 -11.34
N THR A 6 -1.12 -11.95 -12.28
CA THR A 6 -1.87 -10.83 -12.85
C THR A 6 -3.35 -10.91 -12.46
N LEU A 7 -3.93 -9.76 -12.09
CA LEU A 7 -5.37 -9.58 -11.91
C LEU A 7 -5.87 -8.62 -13.00
N HIS A 8 -6.84 -9.06 -13.77
CA HIS A 8 -7.46 -8.26 -14.83
C HIS A 8 -8.75 -7.60 -14.32
N LEU A 9 -8.84 -6.28 -14.41
CA LEU A 9 -10.07 -5.53 -14.15
C LEU A 9 -10.87 -5.40 -15.43
N ILE A 10 -12.13 -5.82 -15.38
CA ILE A 10 -13.05 -5.81 -16.51
C ILE A 10 -14.28 -5.01 -16.11
N ALA A 11 -14.43 -3.82 -16.67
CA ALA A 11 -15.54 -2.92 -16.41
C ALA A 11 -15.56 -1.78 -17.43
N ASP A 12 -16.51 -0.86 -17.29
CA ASP A 12 -16.47 0.44 -17.96
C ASP A 12 -15.34 1.30 -17.35
N ASP A 13 -14.77 2.22 -18.14
CA ASP A 13 -13.59 3.02 -17.75
C ASP A 13 -13.75 3.70 -16.39
N ASP A 14 -14.88 4.36 -16.12
CA ASP A 14 -15.16 5.02 -14.83
C ASP A 14 -15.14 4.05 -13.63
N GLN A 15 -15.57 2.81 -13.82
CA GLN A 15 -15.58 1.77 -12.79
C GLN A 15 -14.18 1.19 -12.58
N VAL A 16 -13.42 1.05 -13.65
CA VAL A 16 -12.00 0.64 -13.59
C VAL A 16 -11.19 1.66 -12.81
N ASP A 17 -11.31 2.95 -13.16
CA ASP A 17 -10.61 4.04 -12.47
C ASP A 17 -10.96 4.07 -10.98
N ALA A 18 -12.24 3.92 -10.65
CA ALA A 18 -12.70 3.90 -9.27
C ALA A 18 -12.18 2.69 -8.47
N ALA A 19 -12.03 1.53 -9.12
CA ALA A 19 -11.46 0.32 -8.51
C ALA A 19 -9.94 0.43 -8.37
N LEU A 20 -9.23 0.89 -9.38
CA LEU A 20 -7.78 1.14 -9.31
C LEU A 20 -7.44 2.16 -8.23
N ALA A 21 -8.24 3.24 -8.11
CA ALA A 21 -8.06 4.23 -7.07
C ALA A 21 -8.22 3.63 -5.66
N ALA A 22 -9.22 2.78 -5.45
CA ALA A 22 -9.40 2.10 -4.18
C ALA A 22 -8.23 1.17 -3.84
N ILE A 23 -7.76 0.38 -4.82
CA ILE A 23 -6.62 -0.53 -4.66
C ILE A 23 -5.34 0.26 -4.35
N ALA A 24 -5.06 1.33 -5.10
CA ALA A 24 -3.86 2.13 -4.93
C ALA A 24 -3.81 2.80 -3.55
N VAL A 25 -4.92 3.43 -3.14
CA VAL A 25 -5.00 4.09 -1.83
C VAL A 25 -4.86 3.06 -0.70
N GLU A 26 -5.55 1.92 -0.78
CA GLU A 26 -5.44 0.87 0.24
C GLU A 26 -4.01 0.35 0.36
N LEU A 27 -3.36 0.00 -0.76
CA LEU A 27 -1.98 -0.49 -0.75
C LEU A 27 -0.97 0.54 -0.23
N ALA A 28 -1.20 1.82 -0.50
CA ALA A 28 -0.29 2.89 -0.13
C ALA A 28 -0.50 3.42 1.30
N THR A 29 -1.64 3.12 1.96
CA THR A 29 -1.99 3.68 3.28
C THR A 29 -2.31 2.65 4.35
N CYS A 30 -2.28 1.35 4.04
CA CYS A 30 -2.52 0.29 5.02
C CYS A 30 -1.34 0.13 5.99
N ASP A 31 -1.57 -0.52 7.12
CA ASP A 31 -0.57 -0.72 8.20
C ASP A 31 0.70 -1.45 7.75
N TRP A 32 0.66 -2.15 6.62
CA TRP A 32 1.77 -2.89 6.02
C TRP A 32 2.29 -2.27 4.71
N SER A 33 1.94 -0.99 4.45
CA SER A 33 2.37 -0.27 3.24
C SER A 33 3.90 -0.14 3.10
N ASP A 34 4.62 -0.17 4.21
CA ASP A 34 6.10 -0.14 4.21
C ASP A 34 6.73 -1.44 3.66
N GLU A 35 5.96 -2.53 3.60
CA GLU A 35 6.41 -3.84 3.10
C GLU A 35 6.01 -4.10 1.63
N VAL A 36 5.29 -3.15 1.00
CA VAL A 36 4.77 -3.27 -0.36
C VAL A 36 5.15 -2.06 -1.19
N ASN A 37 5.90 -2.30 -2.25
CA ASN A 37 6.14 -1.29 -3.26
C ASN A 37 4.97 -1.26 -4.25
N VAL A 38 4.50 -0.08 -4.58
CA VAL A 38 3.41 0.15 -5.54
C VAL A 38 3.91 1.00 -6.68
N THR A 39 3.87 0.47 -7.89
CA THR A 39 4.24 1.20 -9.09
C THR A 39 3.01 1.52 -9.93
N LEU A 40 2.74 2.81 -10.10
CA LEU A 40 1.66 3.32 -10.94
C LEU A 40 2.15 3.50 -12.39
N VAL A 41 1.38 3.03 -13.36
CA VAL A 41 1.72 3.13 -14.80
C VAL A 41 0.53 3.69 -15.59
N GLY A 42 0.78 4.69 -16.42
CA GLY A 42 -0.28 5.39 -17.14
C GLY A 42 -0.96 6.47 -16.30
N GLN A 43 -2.28 6.57 -16.41
CA GLN A 43 -3.08 7.60 -15.73
C GLN A 43 -3.65 7.15 -14.38
N VAL A 44 -3.20 6.02 -13.86
CA VAL A 44 -3.63 5.52 -12.54
C VAL A 44 -3.38 6.57 -11.46
N CYS A 45 -4.40 6.94 -10.73
CA CYS A 45 -4.32 7.74 -9.49
C CYS A 45 -3.41 8.99 -9.59
N PRO A 46 -3.72 9.96 -10.47
CA PRO A 46 -2.87 11.14 -10.64
C PRO A 46 -2.76 11.95 -9.33
N GLY A 47 -1.51 12.30 -8.97
CA GLY A 47 -1.19 13.11 -7.79
C GLY A 47 -1.13 12.36 -6.47
N LEU A 48 -1.39 11.05 -6.43
CA LEU A 48 -1.32 10.26 -5.19
C LEU A 48 0.12 10.16 -4.66
N GLU A 49 1.07 9.94 -5.56
CA GLU A 49 2.49 9.86 -5.23
C GLU A 49 3.04 11.17 -4.64
N ASP A 50 2.58 12.31 -5.18
CA ASP A 50 2.97 13.63 -4.68
C ASP A 50 2.34 13.94 -3.32
N ALA A 51 1.11 13.48 -3.09
CA ALA A 51 0.37 13.73 -1.86
C ALA A 51 0.85 12.91 -0.67
N LEU A 52 1.35 11.69 -0.92
CA LEU A 52 1.84 10.79 0.13
C LEU A 52 3.34 10.94 0.41
N GLU A 53 4.12 11.38 -0.58
CA GLU A 53 5.61 11.45 -0.49
C GLU A 53 6.23 10.13 0.03
N SER A 54 5.57 8.99 -0.24
CA SER A 54 6.02 7.69 0.24
C SER A 54 7.12 7.11 -0.66
N PRO A 55 8.21 6.56 -0.10
CA PRO A 55 9.24 5.91 -0.89
C PRO A 55 8.77 4.61 -1.55
N THR A 56 7.69 4.00 -1.05
CA THR A 56 7.12 2.76 -1.55
C THR A 56 6.09 2.97 -2.66
N LEU A 57 5.67 4.23 -2.91
CA LEU A 57 4.73 4.56 -3.99
C LEU A 57 5.46 5.35 -5.07
N THR A 58 5.55 4.79 -6.27
CA THR A 58 6.28 5.40 -7.38
C THR A 58 5.44 5.41 -8.67
N ARG A 59 5.80 6.28 -9.60
CA ARG A 59 5.21 6.31 -10.95
C ARG A 59 6.25 5.96 -12.00
N ALA A 60 5.97 4.98 -12.84
CA ALA A 60 6.78 4.67 -13.99
C ALA A 60 6.24 5.39 -15.23
N THR A 61 7.12 6.10 -15.92
CA THR A 61 6.81 6.82 -17.16
C THR A 61 7.10 6.00 -18.41
N ASP A 62 7.87 4.92 -18.28
CA ASP A 62 8.27 4.04 -19.36
C ASP A 62 8.15 2.58 -18.95
N VAL A 63 7.30 1.85 -19.66
CA VAL A 63 6.98 0.43 -19.40
C VAL A 63 8.20 -0.46 -19.69
N ASP A 64 8.97 -0.17 -20.73
CA ASP A 64 10.15 -0.96 -21.08
C ASP A 64 11.22 -0.91 -20.02
N THR A 65 11.51 0.28 -19.49
CA THR A 65 12.46 0.47 -18.40
C THR A 65 11.99 -0.21 -17.13
N LEU A 66 10.70 -0.09 -16.79
CA LEU A 66 10.09 -0.77 -15.65
C LEU A 66 10.25 -2.28 -15.75
N LEU A 67 9.80 -2.87 -16.86
CA LEU A 67 9.88 -4.33 -17.06
C LEU A 67 11.33 -4.82 -17.01
N THR A 68 12.27 -4.10 -17.64
CA THR A 68 13.69 -4.47 -17.61
C THR A 68 14.25 -4.50 -16.18
N THR A 69 13.87 -3.51 -15.36
CA THR A 69 14.29 -3.46 -13.95
C THR A 69 13.72 -4.62 -13.14
N LEU A 70 12.42 -4.89 -13.33
CA LEU A 70 11.74 -5.98 -12.63
C LEU A 70 12.21 -7.36 -13.07
N GLU A 71 12.51 -7.55 -14.35
CA GLU A 71 13.10 -8.80 -14.88
C GLU A 71 14.46 -9.08 -14.24
N ALA A 72 15.32 -8.08 -14.13
CA ALA A 72 16.63 -8.21 -13.48
C ALA A 72 16.47 -8.60 -12.00
N ARG A 73 15.58 -7.94 -11.26
CA ARG A 73 15.27 -8.26 -9.86
C ARG A 73 14.69 -9.67 -9.72
N ALA A 74 13.78 -10.05 -10.62
CA ALA A 74 13.19 -11.39 -10.62
C ALA A 74 14.22 -12.49 -10.88
N ASP A 75 15.18 -12.26 -11.75
CA ASP A 75 16.27 -13.18 -12.00
C ASP A 75 17.16 -13.37 -10.77
N ASP A 76 17.49 -12.28 -10.06
CA ASP A 76 18.23 -12.36 -8.80
C ASP A 76 17.43 -13.13 -7.73
N GLN A 77 16.14 -12.86 -7.59
CA GLN A 77 15.28 -13.61 -6.66
C GLN A 77 15.22 -15.11 -7.03
N ARG A 78 15.04 -15.46 -8.31
CA ARG A 78 14.97 -16.86 -8.78
C ARG A 78 16.28 -17.62 -8.52
N HIS A 79 17.42 -16.97 -8.55
CA HIS A 79 18.70 -17.61 -8.20
C HIS A 79 18.77 -18.02 -6.72
N ILE A 80 18.05 -17.31 -5.85
CA ILE A 80 18.02 -17.58 -4.41
C ILE A 80 16.89 -18.56 -4.07
N LEU A 81 15.74 -18.42 -4.74
CA LEU A 81 14.57 -19.28 -4.54
C LEU A 81 14.84 -20.69 -5.05
N THR A 82 14.71 -21.68 -4.18
CA THR A 82 14.87 -23.09 -4.52
C THR A 82 13.57 -23.87 -4.27
N GLU A 83 13.44 -25.05 -4.89
CA GLU A 83 12.36 -25.96 -4.56
C GLU A 83 12.39 -26.30 -3.06
N GLY A 84 11.27 -26.05 -2.36
CA GLY A 84 11.14 -26.27 -0.92
C GLY A 84 11.47 -25.08 -0.04
N ASN A 85 11.96 -23.97 -0.59
CA ASN A 85 12.14 -22.71 0.14
C ASN A 85 11.32 -21.58 -0.55
N PRO A 86 10.02 -21.47 -0.26
CA PRO A 86 9.13 -20.56 -0.93
C PRO A 86 9.41 -19.10 -0.53
N LEU A 87 8.92 -18.17 -1.35
CA LEU A 87 9.01 -16.72 -1.15
C LEU A 87 8.68 -16.27 0.29
N ALA A 88 7.64 -16.85 0.90
CA ALA A 88 7.25 -16.54 2.27
C ALA A 88 8.33 -16.86 3.32
N ALA A 89 9.15 -17.89 3.09
CA ALA A 89 10.23 -18.23 4.00
C ALA A 89 11.40 -17.23 3.91
N HIS A 90 11.66 -16.67 2.73
CA HIS A 90 12.69 -15.64 2.54
C HIS A 90 12.27 -14.31 3.16
N ARG A 91 11.00 -13.93 3.06
CA ARG A 91 10.44 -12.76 3.73
C ARG A 91 10.48 -12.86 5.26
N ALA A 92 10.40 -14.06 5.80
CA ALA A 92 10.50 -14.29 7.24
C ALA A 92 11.94 -14.21 7.79
N ASP A 93 12.95 -14.17 6.93
CA ASP A 93 14.36 -14.06 7.32
C ASP A 93 14.81 -12.59 7.27
N PRO A 94 15.03 -11.92 8.42
CA PRO A 94 15.40 -10.51 8.46
C PRO A 94 16.73 -10.17 7.76
N ALA A 95 17.57 -11.18 7.48
CA ALA A 95 18.87 -10.96 6.83
C ALA A 95 18.75 -10.77 5.32
N ILE A 96 17.64 -11.18 4.72
CA ILE A 96 17.43 -11.16 3.26
C ILE A 96 16.06 -10.64 2.83
N SER A 97 15.17 -10.33 3.80
CA SER A 97 13.78 -9.92 3.54
C SER A 97 13.65 -8.76 2.57
N ASP A 98 14.50 -7.73 2.69
CA ASP A 98 14.47 -6.52 1.84
C ASP A 98 14.60 -6.81 0.34
N GLY A 99 15.23 -7.93 -0.03
CA GLY A 99 15.32 -8.38 -1.42
C GLY A 99 14.02 -9.01 -1.96
N PHE A 100 13.05 -9.27 -1.09
CA PHE A 100 11.79 -9.98 -1.40
C PHE A 100 10.53 -9.17 -1.07
N ASP A 101 10.66 -7.85 -0.90
CA ASP A 101 9.51 -6.97 -0.73
C ASP A 101 8.54 -7.14 -1.89
N ALA A 102 7.25 -7.10 -1.56
CA ALA A 102 6.21 -7.21 -2.57
C ALA A 102 6.23 -6.00 -3.52
N GLU A 103 6.09 -6.25 -4.80
CA GLU A 103 5.91 -5.23 -5.83
C GLU A 103 4.56 -5.42 -6.49
N VAL A 104 3.70 -4.40 -6.43
CA VAL A 104 2.41 -4.39 -7.08
C VAL A 104 2.39 -3.30 -8.15
N ILE A 105 2.20 -3.70 -9.41
CA ILE A 105 2.12 -2.80 -10.55
C ILE A 105 0.66 -2.55 -10.87
N LEU A 106 0.23 -1.30 -10.86
CA LEU A 106 -1.11 -0.90 -11.28
C LEU A 106 -1.01 -0.26 -12.67
N LEU A 107 -1.60 -0.90 -13.67
CA LEU A 107 -1.46 -0.53 -15.08
C LEU A 107 -2.80 -0.08 -15.66
N ASP A 108 -2.84 1.18 -16.09
CA ASP A 108 -3.90 1.76 -16.90
C ASP A 108 -3.28 2.36 -18.16
N THR A 109 -2.83 1.48 -19.04
CA THR A 109 -2.25 1.83 -20.33
C THR A 109 -2.35 0.67 -21.29
N GLU A 110 -2.43 0.96 -22.58
CA GLU A 110 -2.36 -0.07 -23.61
C GLU A 110 -0.96 -0.68 -23.65
N LEU A 111 -0.89 -1.99 -23.36
CA LEU A 111 0.34 -2.76 -23.47
C LEU A 111 0.50 -3.31 -24.88
N THR A 112 1.70 -3.20 -25.45
CA THR A 112 2.08 -3.93 -26.66
C THR A 112 2.03 -5.44 -26.41
N GLU A 113 2.02 -6.25 -27.47
CA GLU A 113 2.09 -7.70 -27.34
C GLU A 113 3.39 -8.13 -26.65
N ASP A 114 4.50 -7.45 -26.93
CA ASP A 114 5.78 -7.71 -26.26
C ASP A 114 5.71 -7.41 -24.76
N HIS A 115 5.15 -6.27 -24.36
CA HIS A 115 4.97 -5.92 -22.96
C HIS A 115 4.12 -6.96 -22.22
N ARG A 116 3.00 -7.41 -22.82
CA ARG A 116 2.16 -8.46 -22.23
C ARG A 116 2.91 -9.77 -22.02
N ASN A 117 3.68 -10.20 -23.04
CA ASN A 117 4.46 -11.42 -22.97
C ASN A 117 5.56 -11.36 -21.91
N ARG A 118 6.26 -10.21 -21.79
CA ARG A 118 7.27 -9.98 -20.75
C ARG A 118 6.64 -9.98 -19.36
N LEU A 119 5.54 -9.27 -19.19
CA LEU A 119 4.82 -9.23 -17.92
C LEU A 119 4.33 -10.61 -17.51
N ALA A 120 3.71 -11.37 -18.41
CA ALA A 120 3.28 -12.75 -18.16
C ALA A 120 4.47 -13.63 -17.75
N SER A 121 5.58 -13.55 -18.49
CA SER A 121 6.80 -14.30 -18.15
C SER A 121 7.37 -13.92 -16.78
N LEU A 122 7.28 -12.65 -16.42
CA LEU A 122 7.74 -12.14 -15.13
C LEU A 122 6.92 -12.72 -13.96
N VAL A 123 5.58 -12.66 -14.05
CA VAL A 123 4.69 -13.00 -12.94
C VAL A 123 4.25 -14.45 -12.88
N GLU A 124 4.31 -15.21 -14.00
CA GLU A 124 3.84 -16.60 -14.09
C GLU A 124 4.94 -17.63 -13.97
N ALA A 125 6.19 -17.28 -14.32
CA ALA A 125 7.30 -18.21 -14.26
C ALA A 125 7.58 -18.72 -12.83
N LEU A 126 7.99 -19.99 -12.75
CA LEU A 126 8.37 -20.62 -11.47
C LEU A 126 9.90 -20.62 -11.30
N PRO A 127 10.38 -20.46 -10.07
CA PRO A 127 9.62 -20.12 -8.85
C PRO A 127 9.01 -18.73 -8.92
N ARG A 128 7.84 -18.55 -8.27
CA ARG A 128 7.16 -17.25 -8.19
C ARG A 128 8.05 -16.22 -7.50
N VAL A 129 8.11 -15.04 -8.05
CA VAL A 129 8.83 -13.89 -7.50
C VAL A 129 7.87 -12.92 -6.79
N SER A 130 8.42 -11.92 -6.12
CA SER A 130 7.65 -10.94 -5.33
C SER A 130 6.97 -9.86 -6.18
N VAL A 131 6.47 -10.19 -7.37
CA VAL A 131 5.82 -9.24 -8.29
C VAL A 131 4.41 -9.69 -8.60
N ALA A 132 3.47 -8.73 -8.60
CA ALA A 132 2.10 -8.90 -9.06
C ALA A 132 1.67 -7.69 -9.91
N ALA A 133 0.71 -7.89 -10.78
CA ALA A 133 0.17 -6.83 -11.61
C ALA A 133 -1.36 -6.77 -11.54
N VAL A 134 -1.91 -5.55 -11.57
CA VAL A 134 -3.32 -5.28 -11.83
C VAL A 134 -3.40 -4.51 -13.15
N THR A 135 -4.18 -4.99 -14.09
CA THR A 135 -4.24 -4.44 -15.45
C THR A 135 -5.67 -4.37 -15.98
N THR A 136 -5.89 -3.45 -16.89
CA THR A 136 -7.15 -3.31 -17.65
C THR A 136 -7.12 -4.01 -19.00
N SER A 137 -6.00 -4.67 -19.30
CA SER A 137 -5.84 -5.38 -20.57
C SER A 137 -6.80 -6.57 -20.71
N PRO A 138 -7.23 -6.92 -21.94
CA PRO A 138 -8.05 -8.11 -22.15
C PRO A 138 -7.40 -9.38 -21.62
N THR A 139 -8.23 -10.29 -21.10
CA THR A 139 -7.83 -11.54 -20.45
C THR A 139 -8.40 -12.76 -21.15
N SER A 140 -7.84 -13.91 -20.85
CA SER A 140 -8.39 -15.23 -21.18
C SER A 140 -9.32 -15.73 -20.07
N PRO A 141 -10.28 -16.63 -20.36
CA PRO A 141 -11.28 -17.09 -19.37
C PRO A 141 -10.71 -17.77 -18.13
N ASP A 142 -9.52 -18.32 -18.22
CA ASP A 142 -8.86 -19.08 -17.13
C ASP A 142 -7.94 -18.19 -16.26
N GLU A 143 -7.80 -16.90 -16.59
CA GLU A 143 -6.98 -15.96 -15.87
C GLU A 143 -7.73 -15.31 -14.72
N TRP A 144 -6.99 -14.79 -13.74
CA TRP A 144 -7.56 -14.06 -12.64
C TRP A 144 -8.17 -12.74 -13.13
N SER A 145 -9.48 -12.62 -12.97
CA SER A 145 -10.19 -11.41 -13.37
C SER A 145 -11.24 -11.00 -12.35
N LEU A 146 -11.40 -9.68 -12.22
CA LEU A 146 -12.44 -9.04 -11.44
C LEU A 146 -13.36 -8.30 -12.41
N THR A 147 -14.52 -8.86 -12.67
CA THR A 147 -15.53 -8.27 -13.56
C THR A 147 -16.52 -7.47 -12.72
N LEU A 148 -16.51 -6.14 -12.87
CA LEU A 148 -17.40 -5.23 -12.17
C LEU A 148 -18.68 -5.01 -12.98
N THR A 149 -19.82 -5.08 -12.32
CA THR A 149 -21.13 -4.93 -12.98
C THR A 149 -22.19 -4.38 -12.03
N GLY A 150 -23.20 -3.74 -12.61
CA GLY A 150 -24.44 -3.40 -11.89
C GLY A 150 -24.42 -2.08 -11.10
N ASP A 151 -25.60 -1.76 -10.58
CA ASP A 151 -25.86 -0.66 -9.66
C ASP A 151 -26.91 -1.15 -8.63
N PRO A 152 -26.55 -1.43 -7.37
CA PRO A 152 -25.22 -1.21 -6.77
C PRO A 152 -24.12 -2.09 -7.35
N LEU A 153 -22.89 -1.60 -7.30
CA LEU A 153 -21.74 -2.28 -7.88
C LEU A 153 -21.47 -3.63 -7.21
N ALA A 154 -21.36 -4.65 -8.02
CA ALA A 154 -20.94 -6.00 -7.62
C ALA A 154 -19.78 -6.45 -8.51
N ALA A 155 -19.04 -7.44 -8.08
CA ALA A 155 -17.95 -8.00 -8.86
C ALA A 155 -17.91 -9.52 -8.79
N ASP A 156 -17.56 -10.11 -9.93
CA ASP A 156 -17.32 -11.55 -10.07
C ASP A 156 -15.80 -11.78 -10.13
N LEU A 157 -15.28 -12.53 -9.18
CA LEU A 157 -13.86 -12.90 -9.13
C LEU A 157 -13.65 -14.28 -9.74
N ALA A 158 -13.11 -14.34 -10.93
CA ALA A 158 -12.69 -15.59 -11.57
C ALA A 158 -11.23 -15.93 -11.19
N PRO A 159 -10.82 -17.20 -11.17
CA PRO A 159 -11.61 -18.38 -11.47
C PRO A 159 -12.41 -18.93 -10.26
N LEU A 160 -12.43 -18.21 -9.12
CA LEU A 160 -13.05 -18.70 -7.88
C LEU A 160 -14.59 -18.72 -7.93
N GLY A 161 -15.20 -18.00 -8.86
CA GLY A 161 -16.66 -17.84 -8.94
C GLY A 161 -17.25 -17.10 -7.74
N TRP A 162 -16.48 -16.24 -7.10
CA TRP A 162 -16.96 -15.46 -5.97
C TRP A 162 -17.66 -14.19 -6.42
N HIS A 163 -18.80 -13.94 -5.82
CA HIS A 163 -19.51 -12.67 -5.95
C HIS A 163 -19.15 -11.79 -4.75
N ILE A 164 -18.58 -10.64 -4.99
CA ILE A 164 -18.13 -9.70 -3.97
C ILE A 164 -18.69 -8.30 -4.22
N HIS A 165 -18.68 -7.47 -3.19
CA HIS A 165 -18.95 -6.04 -3.29
C HIS A 165 -17.62 -5.30 -3.14
N PRO A 166 -17.01 -4.86 -4.24
CA PRO A 166 -15.71 -4.20 -4.19
C PRO A 166 -15.84 -2.81 -3.58
N GLN A 167 -14.81 -2.39 -2.86
CA GLN A 167 -14.65 -0.97 -2.55
C GLN A 167 -14.20 -0.25 -3.81
N THR A 168 -14.77 0.93 -4.03
CA THR A 168 -14.40 1.81 -5.12
C THR A 168 -14.36 3.25 -4.62
N LEU A 169 -13.51 4.07 -5.21
CA LEU A 169 -13.43 5.49 -4.92
C LEU A 169 -13.95 6.26 -6.13
N SER A 170 -15.06 6.97 -5.98
CA SER A 170 -15.50 7.88 -7.02
C SER A 170 -14.46 9.00 -7.23
N PRO A 171 -14.39 9.62 -8.42
CA PRO A 171 -13.43 10.68 -8.70
C PRO A 171 -13.47 11.84 -7.67
N ASP A 172 -14.67 12.23 -7.24
CA ASP A 172 -14.83 13.27 -6.22
C ASP A 172 -14.27 12.86 -4.85
N LEU A 173 -14.48 11.61 -4.46
CA LEU A 173 -13.96 11.08 -3.19
C LEU A 173 -12.45 10.92 -3.26
N TYR A 174 -11.93 10.39 -4.36
CA TYR A 174 -10.50 10.27 -4.61
C TYR A 174 -9.79 11.63 -4.50
N ASN A 175 -10.28 12.65 -5.22
CA ASN A 175 -9.69 13.99 -5.19
C ASN A 175 -9.66 14.58 -3.76
N ARG A 176 -10.75 14.40 -2.99
CA ARG A 176 -10.78 14.85 -1.58
C ARG A 176 -9.78 14.10 -0.71
N MET A 177 -9.57 12.80 -0.96
CA MET A 177 -8.56 12.03 -0.23
C MET A 177 -7.15 12.50 -0.56
N VAL A 178 -6.83 12.74 -1.83
CA VAL A 178 -5.53 13.29 -2.26
C VAL A 178 -5.29 14.66 -1.62
N GLU A 179 -6.29 15.56 -1.63
CA GLU A 179 -6.21 16.86 -0.94
C GLU A 179 -5.96 16.70 0.57
N LEU A 180 -6.64 15.76 1.21
CA LEU A 180 -6.46 15.49 2.64
C LEU A 180 -5.06 14.98 2.95
N LEU A 181 -4.55 14.03 2.16
CA LEU A 181 -3.21 13.47 2.30
C LEU A 181 -2.14 14.55 2.10
N ALA A 182 -2.24 15.34 1.04
CA ALA A 182 -1.33 16.45 0.78
C ALA A 182 -1.32 17.48 1.92
N ASN A 183 -2.50 17.81 2.48
CA ASN A 183 -2.59 18.71 3.63
C ASN A 183 -2.02 18.10 4.90
N SER A 184 -2.11 16.77 5.07
CA SER A 184 -1.53 16.09 6.24
C SER A 184 -0.01 16.01 6.20
N ALA A 185 0.57 15.97 5.01
CA ALA A 185 2.02 16.00 4.79
C ALA A 185 2.61 17.41 4.92
N ALA A 186 1.78 18.48 4.79
CA ALA A 186 2.25 19.85 4.94
C ALA A 186 2.73 20.11 6.38
N ALA A 187 3.98 20.53 6.51
CA ALA A 187 4.66 20.71 7.80
C ALA A 187 4.18 21.91 8.64
N ASP A 188 3.27 22.74 8.13
CA ASP A 188 2.74 23.91 8.81
C ASP A 188 1.57 23.54 9.74
N TYR A 189 1.90 22.87 10.85
CA TYR A 189 0.93 22.72 11.94
C TYR A 189 0.91 24.00 12.78
N GLU A 190 -0.14 24.79 12.69
CA GLU A 190 -0.45 25.73 13.74
C GLU A 190 -0.93 24.92 14.97
N PRO A 191 -0.27 25.08 16.15
CA PRO A 191 -0.74 24.41 17.36
C PRO A 191 -2.19 24.82 17.63
N ALA A 192 -3.07 23.86 17.79
CA ALA A 192 -4.46 24.14 18.12
C ALA A 192 -4.51 25.02 19.38
N SER A 193 -5.27 26.11 19.35
CA SER A 193 -5.32 27.10 20.44
C SER A 193 -5.70 26.51 21.81
N TRP A 194 -6.34 25.35 21.81
CA TRP A 194 -6.68 24.57 23.02
C TRP A 194 -5.55 23.66 23.52
N TRP A 195 -4.48 23.44 22.73
CA TRP A 195 -3.31 22.64 23.13
C TRP A 195 -2.37 23.40 24.07
N ASN A 196 -2.42 24.72 24.07
CA ASN A 196 -1.55 25.58 24.87
C ASN A 196 -2.06 25.85 26.30
N HIS A 197 -3.07 25.11 26.79
CA HIS A 197 -3.64 25.33 28.12
C HIS A 197 -2.79 24.75 29.26
N ASP A 198 -1.77 23.94 28.97
CA ASP A 198 -0.91 23.35 30.01
C ASP A 198 0.34 24.18 30.36
N ALA A 199 0.55 25.34 29.71
CA ALA A 199 1.74 26.16 29.98
C ALA A 199 1.57 27.15 31.15
N ASP A 200 0.34 27.36 31.64
CA ASP A 200 0.06 28.32 32.73
C ASP A 200 -0.22 27.72 34.10
N ASP A 201 -0.22 26.37 34.22
CA ASP A 201 -0.23 25.68 35.52
C ASP A 201 1.19 25.50 36.06
N GLU A 202 1.95 26.58 36.29
CA GLU A 202 3.03 26.53 37.25
C GLU A 202 2.41 26.22 38.64
N PRO A 203 2.85 25.17 39.34
CA PRO A 203 2.37 24.90 40.68
C PRO A 203 2.78 26.08 41.59
N THR A 204 1.77 26.88 41.96
CA THR A 204 1.92 27.91 42.95
C THR A 204 2.54 27.24 44.20
N THR A 205 3.82 27.53 44.44
CA THR A 205 4.52 27.16 45.69
C THR A 205 3.77 27.80 46.83
N GLY A 206 2.92 27.04 47.48
CA GLY A 206 2.29 27.43 48.75
C GLY A 206 3.36 27.56 49.85
N PRO A 207 3.12 28.46 50.80
CA PRO A 207 4.12 28.83 51.83
C PRO A 207 4.47 27.65 52.71
N THR A 208 5.76 27.46 52.87
CA THR A 208 6.39 26.53 53.80
C THR A 208 5.99 26.91 55.25
N ASN A 209 5.14 26.15 55.87
CA ASN A 209 4.99 26.22 57.33
C ASN A 209 5.98 25.25 57.97
N GLU A 210 7.09 25.81 58.39
CA GLU A 210 7.91 25.22 59.44
C GLU A 210 7.15 25.31 60.75
N GLU A 211 6.71 24.20 61.32
CA GLU A 211 6.45 24.07 62.72
C GLU A 211 7.07 22.77 63.26
N GLU A 212 8.09 23.04 63.98
CA GLU A 212 8.86 22.28 64.91
C GLU A 212 7.95 21.52 65.91
N SER A 213 8.12 20.23 66.10
CA SER A 213 7.78 19.54 67.35
C SER A 213 8.56 18.25 67.54
N THR A 214 9.39 18.31 68.51
CA THR A 214 10.33 17.37 69.12
C THR A 214 9.66 16.12 69.70
N PRO A 215 10.41 15.07 70.00
CA PRO A 215 9.91 13.69 70.18
C PRO A 215 9.50 13.32 71.56
N SER A 216 8.53 12.44 71.74
CA SER A 216 8.29 11.74 73.02
C SER A 216 8.46 10.22 72.85
N ARG A 217 9.47 9.79 73.53
CA ARG A 217 9.90 8.42 73.86
C ARG A 217 8.93 7.79 74.85
N ARG A 218 8.32 6.67 74.58
CA ARG A 218 8.00 5.69 75.64
C ARG A 218 8.03 4.23 75.19
N ALA A 219 8.66 3.49 76.09
CA ALA A 219 9.01 2.12 76.04
C ALA A 219 7.83 1.16 76.31
N ARG A 220 8.06 -0.01 75.86
CA ARG A 220 7.70 -1.38 76.21
C ARG A 220 6.83 -1.65 77.44
N PRO A 221 6.21 -2.82 77.62
CA PRO A 221 6.84 -4.15 77.45
C PRO A 221 6.23 -4.98 76.26
#